data_2c2ca7f4bce0b45020cc72b03ce72153
#
_entry.id   2c2ca7f4bce0b45020cc72b03ce72153
#
_cell.length_a   1.000
_cell.length_b   1.000
_cell.length_c   1.000
_cell.angle_alpha   90.00
_cell.angle_beta   90.00
_cell.angle_gamma   90.00
#
_symmetry.space_group_name_H-M   'P 1'
#
loop_
_entity.id
_entity.type
_entity.pdbx_description
1 polymer ?
#
loop_
_entity_poly.entity_id
_entity_poly.type
_entity_poly.pdbx_seq_one_letter_code
_entity_poly.pdbx_strand_id
1 'polypeptide(L)'
;MTRAEGPSAASTTRTPLYGERAITEAQLICFDNPRPGRPYEVSIELPEFTCKCPFSGYPDFAVLRLLYQPGPRVIELKSIKLYVNSYRDRSISHEEVANRILDDLVAAAMPEWMELVADFHPRGNVHTVVRVSHGTRQAC
;
A
#
# COMPACT_ATOMS: atom_id res chain seq x y z
N MET A 1 19.36 15.93 33.07
CA MET A 1 18.26 15.96 32.91
C MET A 1 17.67 14.85 32.26
N THR A 2 16.86 14.25 32.68
CA THR A 2 16.38 13.11 32.16
C THR A 2 15.22 13.40 31.39
N ARG A 3 14.84 12.67 30.66
CA ARG A 3 13.85 12.83 29.91
C ARG A 3 12.76 12.10 30.26
N ALA A 4 11.90 12.12 29.73
CA ALA A 4 10.66 11.59 30.06
C ALA A 4 10.47 10.25 29.51
N GLU A 5 11.20 9.37 30.02
CA GLU A 5 11.07 8.05 29.55
C GLU A 5 9.78 7.45 30.01
N GLY A 6 9.22 7.90 31.08
CA GLY A 6 8.04 7.28 31.65
C GLY A 6 6.86 7.21 30.71
N PRO A 7 6.54 8.26 29.97
CA PRO A 7 5.37 8.20 29.10
C PRO A 7 5.48 7.15 28.01
N SER A 8 6.64 7.02 27.41
CA SER A 8 6.74 6.02 26.39
C SER A 8 6.65 4.64 26.96
N ALA A 9 7.19 4.43 28.14
CA ALA A 9 7.09 3.12 28.76
C ALA A 9 5.64 2.77 29.04
N ALA A 10 4.85 3.74 29.46
CA ALA A 10 3.45 3.46 29.74
C ALA A 10 2.71 3.04 28.48
N SER A 11 3.02 3.64 27.34
CA SER A 11 2.31 3.29 26.12
C SER A 11 2.61 1.89 25.65
N THR A 12 3.74 1.30 26.05
CA THR A 12 4.09 -0.02 25.60
C THR A 12 3.30 -1.11 26.27
N THR A 13 2.55 -0.80 27.33
CA THR A 13 1.78 -1.81 28.03
C THR A 13 0.32 -1.87 27.58
N ARG A 14 -0.10 -1.01 26.68
CA ARG A 14 -1.48 -0.97 26.23
C ARG A 14 -1.78 -2.16 25.34
N THR A 15 -2.91 -2.80 25.59
CA THR A 15 -3.39 -3.88 24.72
C THR A 15 -3.81 -3.28 23.37
N PRO A 16 -3.32 -3.80 22.26
CA PRO A 16 -3.74 -3.28 20.95
C PRO A 16 -5.22 -3.50 20.68
N LEU A 17 -5.84 -2.56 20.03
CA LEU A 17 -7.22 -2.70 19.55
C LEU A 17 -7.26 -3.72 18.42
N TYR A 18 -8.44 -4.29 18.16
CA TYR A 18 -8.51 -5.38 17.20
C TYR A 18 -8.08 -4.96 15.79
N GLY A 19 -8.36 -3.71 15.40
CA GLY A 19 -7.92 -3.20 14.10
C GLY A 19 -6.41 -3.04 14.02
N GLU A 20 -5.80 -2.61 15.11
CA GLU A 20 -4.35 -2.49 15.18
C GLU A 20 -3.69 -3.85 15.04
N ARG A 21 -4.24 -4.87 15.70
CA ARG A 21 -3.72 -6.22 15.56
C ARG A 21 -3.90 -6.74 14.16
N ALA A 22 -5.06 -6.49 13.54
CA ALA A 22 -5.32 -6.95 12.19
C ALA A 22 -4.30 -6.39 11.20
N ILE A 23 -3.94 -5.11 11.35
CA ILE A 23 -2.94 -4.49 10.49
C ILE A 23 -1.55 -5.09 10.75
N THR A 24 -1.19 -5.26 12.02
CA THR A 24 0.14 -5.79 12.37
C THR A 24 0.32 -7.22 11.89
N GLU A 25 -0.73 -8.02 11.95
CA GLU A 25 -0.66 -9.43 11.58
C GLU A 25 -0.98 -9.68 10.11
N ALA A 26 -1.30 -8.64 9.37
CA ALA A 26 -1.75 -8.80 7.99
C ALA A 26 -0.63 -9.26 7.08
N GLN A 27 -0.99 -10.09 6.12
CA GLN A 27 -0.10 -10.53 5.05
C GLN A 27 -0.87 -10.44 3.76
N LEU A 28 -0.18 -10.13 2.67
CA LEU A 28 -0.79 -10.15 1.36
C LEU A 28 -1.17 -11.59 1.02
N ILE A 29 -2.43 -11.78 0.67
CA ILE A 29 -2.98 -13.08 0.31
C ILE A 29 -3.42 -13.02 -1.14
N CYS A 30 -3.10 -14.07 -1.87
CA CYS A 30 -3.53 -14.24 -3.26
C CYS A 30 -4.21 -15.58 -3.42
N PHE A 31 -5.06 -15.70 -4.41
CA PHE A 31 -5.71 -16.94 -4.75
C PHE A 31 -5.49 -17.25 -6.23
N ASP A 32 -5.81 -18.47 -6.66
CA ASP A 32 -5.53 -18.88 -8.02
C ASP A 32 -6.37 -18.10 -9.01
N ASN A 33 -5.75 -17.70 -10.11
CA ASN A 33 -6.46 -17.01 -11.19
C ASN A 33 -7.51 -17.96 -11.78
N PRO A 34 -8.80 -17.59 -11.78
CA PRO A 34 -9.85 -18.48 -12.29
C PRO A 34 -9.85 -18.60 -13.81
N ARG A 35 -9.10 -17.78 -14.52
CA ARG A 35 -9.03 -17.81 -15.99
C ARG A 35 -7.60 -17.63 -16.45
N PRO A 36 -6.72 -18.61 -16.16
CA PRO A 36 -5.33 -18.50 -16.63
C PRO A 36 -5.31 -18.51 -18.15
N GLY A 37 -4.44 -17.68 -18.72
CA GLY A 37 -4.33 -17.57 -20.18
C GLY A 37 -5.25 -16.57 -20.83
N ARG A 38 -6.24 -16.04 -20.09
CA ARG A 38 -7.11 -14.99 -20.65
C ARG A 38 -6.59 -13.62 -20.16
N PRO A 39 -6.25 -12.70 -21.08
CA PRO A 39 -5.90 -11.34 -20.64
C PRO A 39 -7.16 -10.61 -20.17
N TYR A 40 -7.14 -10.15 -18.94
CA TYR A 40 -8.17 -9.28 -18.40
C TYR A 40 -7.54 -8.39 -17.34
N GLU A 41 -8.22 -7.34 -16.96
CA GLU A 41 -7.68 -6.36 -16.04
C GLU A 41 -8.53 -6.24 -14.79
N VAL A 42 -7.87 -6.13 -13.64
CA VAL A 42 -8.49 -5.87 -12.36
C VAL A 42 -8.10 -4.45 -11.95
N SER A 43 -9.09 -3.64 -11.60
CA SER A 43 -8.87 -2.26 -11.16
C SER A 43 -9.31 -2.15 -9.71
N ILE A 44 -8.40 -1.69 -8.85
CA ILE A 44 -8.67 -1.51 -7.42
C ILE A 44 -8.32 -0.08 -7.06
N GLU A 45 -9.27 0.62 -6.44
CA GLU A 45 -9.00 1.95 -5.93
C GLU A 45 -8.98 1.93 -4.41
N LEU A 46 -7.95 2.53 -3.83
CA LEU A 46 -7.76 2.61 -2.40
C LEU A 46 -7.71 4.10 -2.04
N PRO A 47 -8.88 4.70 -1.72
CA PRO A 47 -8.98 6.16 -1.63
C PRO A 47 -8.52 6.76 -0.31
N GLU A 48 -8.15 5.96 0.66
CA GLU A 48 -7.82 6.47 1.99
C GLU A 48 -6.40 6.12 2.42
N PHE A 49 -5.47 6.10 1.48
CA PHE A 49 -4.09 5.79 1.81
C PHE A 49 -3.46 6.92 2.63
N THR A 50 -2.69 6.56 3.65
CA THR A 50 -2.00 7.51 4.52
C THR A 50 -0.58 7.01 4.82
N CYS A 51 0.37 7.93 4.79
CA CYS A 51 1.72 7.71 5.31
C CYS A 51 2.22 9.04 5.88
N LYS A 52 3.44 9.06 6.39
CA LYS A 52 3.99 10.28 6.98
C LYS A 52 5.14 10.81 6.13
N CYS A 53 5.16 12.12 5.97
CA CYS A 53 6.27 12.78 5.28
C CYS A 53 7.55 12.62 6.11
N PRO A 54 8.65 12.10 5.51
CA PRO A 54 9.88 11.91 6.28
C PRO A 54 10.58 13.20 6.64
N PHE A 55 10.18 14.32 6.04
CA PHE A 55 10.82 15.62 6.32
C PHE A 55 10.05 16.43 7.35
N SER A 56 8.72 16.45 7.28
CA SER A 56 7.91 17.27 8.16
C SER A 56 7.20 16.49 9.26
N GLY A 57 7.04 15.18 9.09
CA GLY A 57 6.26 14.36 10.01
C GLY A 57 4.76 14.49 9.82
N TYR A 58 4.29 15.30 8.90
CA TYR A 58 2.86 15.45 8.64
C TYR A 58 2.33 14.22 7.91
N PRO A 59 1.05 13.89 8.12
CA PRO A 59 0.44 12.82 7.34
C PRO A 59 0.25 13.25 5.89
N ASP A 60 0.57 12.36 4.98
CA ASP A 60 0.27 12.49 3.56
C ASP A 60 -0.91 11.59 3.24
N PHE A 61 -1.84 12.08 2.43
CA PHE A 61 -3.02 11.33 2.02
C PHE A 61 -3.00 11.13 0.51
N ALA A 62 -3.45 9.98 0.07
CA ALA A 62 -3.45 9.67 -1.35
C ALA A 62 -4.59 8.75 -1.73
N VAL A 63 -4.95 8.81 -3.00
CA VAL A 63 -5.74 7.77 -3.63
C VAL A 63 -4.76 6.88 -4.38
N LEU A 64 -4.74 5.60 -4.06
CA LEU A 64 -3.96 4.63 -4.81
C LEU A 64 -4.87 3.98 -5.84
N ARG A 65 -4.42 3.96 -7.09
CA ARG A 65 -5.14 3.28 -8.17
C ARG A 65 -4.26 2.18 -8.71
N LEU A 66 -4.70 0.96 -8.52
CA LEU A 66 -4.00 -0.23 -8.97
C LEU A 66 -4.74 -0.82 -10.15
N LEU A 67 -4.03 -1.07 -11.23
CA LEU A 67 -4.57 -1.73 -12.40
C LEU A 67 -3.61 -2.84 -12.77
N TYR A 68 -4.11 -4.08 -12.94
CA TYR A 68 -3.18 -5.15 -13.27
C TYR A 68 -3.85 -6.25 -14.08
N GLN A 69 -3.03 -6.96 -14.84
CA GLN A 69 -3.41 -8.15 -15.56
C GLN A 69 -2.89 -9.35 -14.79
N PRO A 70 -3.76 -10.19 -14.21
CA PRO A 70 -3.31 -11.30 -13.40
C PRO A 70 -2.47 -12.30 -14.19
N GLY A 71 -1.43 -12.81 -13.54
CA GLY A 71 -0.70 -13.99 -13.96
C GLY A 71 -1.34 -15.20 -13.31
N PRO A 72 -0.58 -16.04 -12.58
CA PRO A 72 -1.16 -17.23 -11.95
C PRO A 72 -2.04 -16.91 -10.75
N ARG A 73 -1.96 -15.74 -10.17
CA ARG A 73 -2.63 -15.42 -8.91
C ARG A 73 -3.36 -14.10 -8.97
N VAL A 74 -4.38 -13.98 -8.12
CA VAL A 74 -5.20 -12.76 -7.98
C VAL A 74 -5.14 -12.30 -6.53
N ILE A 75 -5.04 -10.99 -6.32
CA ILE A 75 -4.90 -10.40 -4.98
C ILE A 75 -6.24 -10.44 -4.25
N GLU A 76 -6.22 -10.91 -3.00
CA GLU A 76 -7.40 -10.93 -2.17
C GLU A 76 -7.62 -9.54 -1.56
N LEU A 77 -8.86 -9.03 -1.63
CA LEU A 77 -9.13 -7.61 -1.40
C LEU A 77 -8.97 -7.17 0.04
N LYS A 78 -9.35 -8.00 1.01
CA LYS A 78 -9.17 -7.63 2.40
C LYS A 78 -7.70 -7.55 2.77
N SER A 79 -6.89 -8.43 2.22
CA SER A 79 -5.47 -8.45 2.53
C SER A 79 -4.76 -7.22 1.97
N ILE A 80 -5.12 -6.74 0.77
CA ILE A 80 -4.49 -5.54 0.24
C ILE A 80 -4.91 -4.31 1.05
N LYS A 81 -6.15 -4.26 1.51
CA LYS A 81 -6.60 -3.17 2.36
C LYS A 81 -5.75 -3.09 3.63
N LEU A 82 -5.56 -4.20 4.31
CA LEU A 82 -4.78 -4.23 5.54
C LEU A 82 -3.30 -3.92 5.27
N TYR A 83 -2.79 -4.44 4.17
CA TYR A 83 -1.40 -4.18 3.78
C TYR A 83 -1.15 -2.67 3.60
N VAL A 84 -1.98 -1.98 2.82
CA VAL A 84 -1.75 -0.55 2.59
C VAL A 84 -2.00 0.26 3.86
N ASN A 85 -2.89 -0.19 4.74
CA ASN A 85 -3.13 0.48 6.01
C ASN A 85 -1.91 0.40 6.95
N SER A 86 -1.02 -0.54 6.72
CA SER A 86 0.17 -0.67 7.54
C SER A 86 1.14 0.51 7.37
N TYR A 87 0.95 1.31 6.33
CA TYR A 87 1.81 2.46 6.08
C TYR A 87 1.40 3.72 6.86
N ARG A 88 0.25 3.71 7.53
CA ARG A 88 -0.33 4.92 8.12
C ARG A 88 0.60 5.63 9.11
N ASP A 89 1.46 4.90 9.80
CA ASP A 89 2.38 5.46 10.79
C ASP A 89 3.83 5.44 10.33
N ARG A 90 4.08 5.10 9.07
CA ARG A 90 5.45 4.97 8.56
C ARG A 90 5.88 6.24 7.86
N SER A 91 7.09 6.69 8.18
CA SER A 91 7.72 7.82 7.51
C SER A 91 8.36 7.31 6.22
N ILE A 92 7.83 7.74 5.08
CA ILE A 92 8.29 7.25 3.79
C ILE A 92 7.93 8.28 2.73
N SER A 93 8.80 8.48 1.75
CA SER A 93 8.53 9.45 0.69
C SER A 93 7.49 8.92 -0.28
N HIS A 94 6.86 9.83 -1.03
CA HIS A 94 5.88 9.47 -2.06
C HIS A 94 6.50 8.50 -3.07
N GLU A 95 7.72 8.78 -3.49
CA GLU A 95 8.41 7.98 -4.49
C GLU A 95 8.75 6.59 -3.97
N GLU A 96 9.22 6.53 -2.74
CA GLU A 96 9.61 5.24 -2.18
C GLU A 96 8.39 4.36 -1.90
N VAL A 97 7.31 4.94 -1.35
CA VAL A 97 6.17 4.11 -0.99
C VAL A 97 5.48 3.54 -2.22
N ALA A 98 5.36 4.31 -3.31
CA ALA A 98 4.76 3.80 -4.53
C ALA A 98 5.58 2.64 -5.10
N ASN A 99 6.90 2.78 -5.12
CA ASN A 99 7.77 1.72 -5.60
C ASN A 99 7.72 0.48 -4.72
N ARG A 100 7.73 0.67 -3.40
CA ARG A 100 7.70 -0.46 -2.46
C ARG A 100 6.40 -1.24 -2.56
N ILE A 101 5.27 -0.53 -2.64
CA ILE A 101 3.98 -1.20 -2.78
C ILE A 101 3.94 -2.00 -4.07
N LEU A 102 4.40 -1.44 -5.18
CA LEU A 102 4.44 -2.18 -6.43
C LEU A 102 5.29 -3.44 -6.29
N ASP A 103 6.49 -3.32 -5.72
CA ASP A 103 7.38 -4.46 -5.57
C ASP A 103 6.75 -5.57 -4.74
N ASP A 104 6.09 -5.22 -3.64
CA ASP A 104 5.45 -6.22 -2.77
C ASP A 104 4.29 -6.91 -3.48
N LEU A 105 3.48 -6.14 -4.23
CA LEU A 105 2.34 -6.72 -4.93
C LEU A 105 2.80 -7.61 -6.09
N VAL A 106 3.84 -7.21 -6.80
CA VAL A 106 4.42 -8.03 -7.86
C VAL A 106 4.95 -9.34 -7.30
N ALA A 107 5.66 -9.28 -6.18
CA ALA A 107 6.20 -10.48 -5.55
C ALA A 107 5.09 -11.43 -5.11
N ALA A 108 3.97 -10.91 -4.62
CA ALA A 108 2.87 -11.74 -4.13
C ALA A 108 2.03 -12.32 -5.26
N ALA A 109 1.70 -11.54 -6.27
CA ALA A 109 0.73 -11.92 -7.30
C ALA A 109 1.36 -12.40 -8.60
N MET A 110 2.60 -12.04 -8.86
CA MET A 110 3.30 -12.38 -10.12
C MET A 110 2.46 -12.02 -11.35
N PRO A 111 2.02 -10.75 -11.48
CA PRO A 111 1.13 -10.36 -12.57
C PRO A 111 1.87 -10.33 -13.91
N GLU A 112 1.12 -10.45 -15.00
CA GLU A 112 1.68 -10.23 -16.33
C GLU A 112 2.03 -8.77 -16.52
N TRP A 113 1.23 -7.89 -15.97
CA TRP A 113 1.45 -6.44 -15.99
C TRP A 113 0.75 -5.81 -14.79
N MET A 114 1.35 -4.78 -14.23
CA MET A 114 0.75 -4.06 -13.11
C MET A 114 1.19 -2.60 -13.16
N GLU A 115 0.24 -1.72 -12.89
CA GLU A 115 0.51 -0.29 -12.77
C GLU A 115 -0.10 0.21 -11.46
N LEU A 116 0.68 0.97 -10.71
CA LEU A 116 0.21 1.65 -9.52
C LEU A 116 0.37 3.15 -9.71
N VAL A 117 -0.71 3.88 -9.49
CA VAL A 117 -0.71 5.34 -9.48
C VAL A 117 -1.01 5.79 -8.07
N ALA A 118 -0.07 6.50 -7.46
CA ALA A 118 -0.25 7.09 -6.14
C ALA A 118 -0.50 8.58 -6.33
N ASP A 119 -1.76 8.96 -6.18
CA ASP A 119 -2.23 10.33 -6.43
C ASP A 119 -2.38 11.02 -5.08
N PHE A 120 -1.37 11.80 -4.69
CA PHE A 120 -1.34 12.42 -3.38
C PHE A 120 -2.15 13.71 -3.36
N HIS A 121 -2.86 13.94 -2.25
CA HIS A 121 -3.61 15.18 -2.09
C HIS A 121 -2.64 16.35 -2.09
N PRO A 122 -2.99 17.47 -2.73
CA PRO A 122 -2.13 18.65 -2.73
C PRO A 122 -1.83 19.13 -1.32
N ARG A 123 -0.60 19.53 -1.09
CA ARG A 123 -0.20 20.12 0.17
C ARG A 123 0.75 21.25 -0.15
N GLY A 124 0.47 22.44 0.40
CA GLY A 124 1.30 23.61 0.15
C GLY A 124 1.36 23.97 -1.33
N ASN A 125 0.25 23.82 -2.04
CA ASN A 125 0.14 24.17 -3.46
C ASN A 125 0.90 23.16 -4.39
N VAL A 126 1.32 22.01 -3.87
CA VAL A 126 2.04 21.02 -4.68
C VAL A 126 1.22 19.75 -4.75
N HIS A 127 0.93 19.30 -5.96
CA HIS A 127 0.19 18.06 -6.21
C HIS A 127 1.15 17.06 -6.85
N THR A 128 1.38 15.95 -6.18
CA THR A 128 2.33 14.93 -6.63
C THR A 128 1.59 13.66 -7.01
N VAL A 129 1.88 13.14 -8.19
CA VAL A 129 1.38 11.84 -8.63
C VAL A 129 2.58 11.00 -9.01
N VAL A 130 2.68 9.80 -8.42
CA VAL A 130 3.76 8.88 -8.75
C VAL A 130 3.15 7.68 -9.46
N ARG A 131 3.69 7.35 -10.64
CA ARG A 131 3.21 6.25 -11.44
C ARG A 131 4.35 5.26 -11.65
N VAL A 132 4.12 4.01 -11.30
CA VAL A 132 5.12 2.94 -11.44
C VAL A 132 4.45 1.73 -12.09
N SER A 133 5.22 0.94 -12.84
CA SER A 133 4.64 -0.21 -13.53
C SER A 133 5.63 -1.35 -13.64
N HIS A 134 5.11 -2.54 -13.90
CA HIS A 134 5.86 -3.78 -14.05
C HIS A 134 5.26 -4.59 -15.19
N GLY A 135 6.12 -5.20 -16.01
CA GLY A 135 5.68 -6.13 -17.03
C GLY A 135 5.23 -5.44 -18.30
N THR A 136 4.61 -6.23 -19.17
CA THR A 136 4.14 -5.76 -20.48
C THR A 136 2.63 -5.96 -20.57
N ARG A 137 1.91 -4.88 -20.83
CA ARG A 137 0.44 -4.91 -20.94
C ARG A 137 0.03 -5.52 -22.25
N GLN A 138 -0.89 -6.49 -22.16
CA GLN A 138 -1.43 -7.14 -23.35
C GLN A 138 -2.80 -6.55 -23.67
N ALA A 139 -3.18 -6.62 -24.95
CA ALA A 139 -4.53 -6.21 -25.34
C ALA A 139 -5.55 -7.19 -24.78
N CYS A 140 -6.69 -6.65 -24.29
CA CYS A 140 -7.77 -7.48 -23.77
C CYS A 140 -8.97 -7.46 -24.67
#